data_a90627c46acda992a2684f421981fee5
#
_entry.id   a90627c46acda992a2684f421981fee5
#
_cell.length_a   1.000
_cell.length_b   1.000
_cell.length_c   1.000
_cell.angle_alpha   90.00
_cell.angle_beta   90.00
_cell.angle_gamma   90.00
#
_symmetry.space_group_name_H-M   'P 1'
#
loop_
_entity.id
_entity.type
_entity.pdbx_description
1 polymer ?
#
loop_
_entity_poly.entity_id
_entity_poly.type
_entity_poly.pdbx_seq_one_letter_code
_entity_poly.pdbx_strand_id
1 'polypeptide(L)'
;YRGLGDVYKRQIQDQLKLFKDCNAPCIVFAEVSGSIQGDPDRKLSTRPQMDLDESKKYYEKISEMGKYLEDEGMPLAYHHHMGTIIETEEDTIRLLENTHDSVKLTLDTGHMLFAQGDSLKILNDFSERLIHMHCKDIRKSVLEKSLKEDLSFRGAFLEGAFTVPGDGCIDYKPLFDVLKEKNYSGWLVVEAEQDPAKANPFEYAKIGYKYLTETLNNSNIDIYNN
;
A
#
# COMPACT_ATOMS: atom_id res chain seq x y z
N TYR A 1 1.39 17.58 27.03
CA TYR A 1 1.33 16.52 25.99
C TYR A 1 0.06 15.67 25.98
N ARG A 2 -0.93 15.93 26.83
CA ARG A 2 -2.25 15.27 26.80
C ARG A 2 -3.13 15.67 25.61
N GLY A 3 -2.72 16.63 24.79
CA GLY A 3 -3.59 17.21 23.75
C GLY A 3 -3.42 16.64 22.32
N LEU A 4 -2.30 16.01 21.98
CA LEU A 4 -2.06 15.55 20.60
C LEU A 4 -2.88 14.30 20.25
N GLY A 5 -2.96 13.31 21.14
CA GLY A 5 -3.79 12.12 20.94
C GLY A 5 -5.28 12.44 20.78
N ASP A 6 -5.79 13.42 21.55
CA ASP A 6 -7.18 13.85 21.46
C ASP A 6 -7.49 14.68 20.21
N VAL A 7 -6.49 15.33 19.61
CA VAL A 7 -6.65 16.07 18.35
C VAL A 7 -6.79 15.10 17.20
N TYR A 8 -5.92 14.10 17.08
CA TYR A 8 -6.02 13.07 16.03
C TYR A 8 -7.32 12.27 16.14
N LYS A 9 -7.72 11.87 17.36
CA LYS A 9 -8.99 11.18 17.59
C LYS A 9 -10.18 12.00 17.12
N ARG A 10 -10.18 13.31 17.36
CA ARG A 10 -11.25 14.20 16.89
C ARG A 10 -11.24 14.38 15.37
N GLN A 11 -10.06 14.50 14.77
CA GLN A 11 -9.94 14.70 13.32
C GLN A 11 -10.40 13.49 12.52
N ILE A 12 -10.26 12.27 13.07
CA ILE A 12 -10.65 11.03 12.37
C ILE A 12 -12.14 10.67 12.58
N GLN A 13 -12.88 11.34 13.48
CA GLN A 13 -14.25 10.93 13.83
C GLN A 13 -15.21 10.93 12.66
N ASP A 14 -15.16 11.97 11.82
CA ASP A 14 -16.07 12.07 10.67
C ASP A 14 -15.77 10.99 9.63
N GLN A 15 -14.48 10.72 9.37
CA GLN A 15 -14.04 9.64 8.49
C GLN A 15 -14.41 8.28 9.09
N LEU A 16 -14.16 8.06 10.37
CA LEU A 16 -14.50 6.84 11.07
C LEU A 16 -16.00 6.53 10.97
N LYS A 17 -16.83 7.56 11.20
CA LYS A 17 -18.29 7.42 11.02
C LYS A 17 -18.65 7.03 9.58
N LEU A 18 -18.08 7.70 8.59
CA LEU A 18 -18.31 7.40 7.18
C LEU A 18 -17.94 5.95 6.83
N PHE A 19 -16.77 5.49 7.26
CA PHE A 19 -16.32 4.12 7.02
C PHE A 19 -17.22 3.08 7.69
N LYS A 20 -17.65 3.34 8.92
CA LYS A 20 -18.63 2.49 9.62
C LYS A 20 -19.99 2.45 8.91
N ASP A 21 -20.50 3.60 8.49
CA ASP A 21 -21.76 3.70 7.75
C ASP A 21 -21.70 2.97 6.38
N CYS A 22 -20.53 2.91 5.77
CA CYS A 22 -20.27 2.18 4.53
C CYS A 22 -19.90 0.70 4.73
N ASN A 23 -19.86 0.20 5.96
CA ASN A 23 -19.37 -1.15 6.29
C ASN A 23 -17.96 -1.44 5.74
N ALA A 24 -17.07 -0.44 5.74
CA ALA A 24 -15.70 -0.64 5.32
C ALA A 24 -14.98 -1.62 6.27
N PRO A 25 -14.16 -2.55 5.76
CA PRO A 25 -13.48 -3.55 6.60
C PRO A 25 -12.29 -2.98 7.36
N CYS A 26 -11.70 -1.90 6.89
CA CYS A 26 -10.53 -1.24 7.48
C CYS A 26 -10.38 0.19 6.99
N ILE A 27 -9.50 0.94 7.64
CA ILE A 27 -9.01 2.23 7.14
C ILE A 27 -7.64 2.03 6.54
N VAL A 28 -7.51 2.24 5.22
CA VAL A 28 -6.20 2.32 4.56
C VAL A 28 -5.59 3.69 4.87
N PHE A 29 -4.43 3.68 5.49
CA PHE A 29 -3.74 4.88 5.97
C PHE A 29 -2.32 4.94 5.42
N ALA A 30 -1.93 6.08 4.85
CA ALA A 30 -0.56 6.39 4.48
C ALA A 30 -0.11 7.69 5.16
N GLU A 31 1.13 7.72 5.65
CA GLU A 31 1.73 8.96 6.16
C GLU A 31 2.24 9.80 4.99
N VAL A 32 1.66 10.98 4.84
CA VAL A 32 2.00 11.86 3.73
C VAL A 32 2.70 13.16 4.16
N SER A 33 2.95 13.33 5.46
CA SER A 33 3.69 14.50 5.96
C SER A 33 5.09 14.55 5.36
N GLY A 34 5.39 15.67 4.69
CA GLY A 34 6.67 15.86 4.01
C GLY A 34 6.89 14.96 2.78
N SER A 35 5.86 14.23 2.32
CA SER A 35 5.98 13.39 1.13
C SER A 35 6.32 14.21 -0.11
N ILE A 36 6.97 13.55 -1.08
CA ILE A 36 7.36 14.17 -2.35
C ILE A 36 6.45 13.76 -3.51
N GLN A 37 5.50 12.88 -3.27
CA GLN A 37 4.68 12.27 -4.31
C GLN A 37 3.89 13.30 -5.16
N GLY A 38 3.47 14.41 -4.58
CA GLY A 38 2.73 15.48 -5.29
C GLY A 38 3.60 16.51 -5.98
N ASP A 39 4.91 16.54 -5.71
CA ASP A 39 5.83 17.57 -6.20
C ASP A 39 6.51 17.11 -7.51
N PRO A 40 6.25 17.79 -8.65
CA PRO A 40 6.81 17.38 -9.94
C PRO A 40 8.32 17.60 -10.04
N ASP A 41 8.90 18.45 -9.19
CA ASP A 41 10.30 18.85 -9.27
C ASP A 41 11.18 18.07 -8.28
N ARG A 42 10.58 17.38 -7.31
CA ARG A 42 11.33 16.59 -6.33
C ARG A 42 11.64 15.20 -6.85
N LYS A 43 12.92 14.88 -6.84
CA LYS A 43 13.45 13.59 -7.30
C LYS A 43 13.14 12.46 -6.33
N LEU A 44 12.99 11.24 -6.86
CA LEU A 44 12.76 10.02 -6.07
C LEU A 44 13.80 9.85 -4.96
N SER A 45 15.07 10.13 -5.24
CA SER A 45 16.18 10.04 -4.27
C SER A 45 16.05 11.00 -3.09
N THR A 46 15.16 12.01 -3.17
CA THR A 46 14.98 13.03 -2.12
C THR A 46 13.82 12.76 -1.19
N ARG A 47 13.31 11.51 -1.16
CA ARG A 47 12.22 11.12 -0.26
C ARG A 47 12.54 11.45 1.21
N PRO A 48 11.54 11.75 2.03
CA PRO A 48 11.76 11.97 3.46
C PRO A 48 12.21 10.66 4.13
N GLN A 49 13.07 10.80 5.13
CA GLN A 49 13.55 9.69 5.97
C GLN A 49 13.45 10.13 7.42
N MET A 50 13.27 9.19 8.32
CA MET A 50 13.27 9.42 9.76
C MET A 50 14.62 8.96 10.35
N ASP A 51 15.14 9.73 11.29
CA ASP A 51 16.20 9.23 12.16
C ASP A 51 15.66 8.22 13.20
N LEU A 52 16.54 7.65 14.01
CA LEU A 52 16.15 6.63 15.00
C LEU A 52 15.19 7.14 16.07
N ASP A 53 15.35 8.38 16.52
CA ASP A 53 14.51 8.96 17.57
C ASP A 53 13.14 9.39 17.01
N GLU A 54 13.13 9.91 15.79
CA GLU A 54 11.89 10.22 15.06
C GLU A 54 11.10 8.94 14.79
N SER A 55 11.76 7.87 14.34
CA SER A 55 11.14 6.58 14.06
C SER A 55 10.47 5.98 15.30
N LYS A 56 11.14 5.97 16.45
CA LYS A 56 10.56 5.47 17.70
C LYS A 56 9.29 6.22 18.08
N LYS A 57 9.34 7.56 18.06
CA LYS A 57 8.19 8.40 18.37
C LYS A 57 7.04 8.20 17.38
N TYR A 58 7.38 7.97 16.12
CA TYR A 58 6.39 7.69 15.08
C TYR A 58 5.72 6.33 15.32
N TYR A 59 6.49 5.27 15.58
CA TYR A 59 5.96 3.93 15.83
C TYR A 59 5.09 3.85 17.09
N GLU A 60 5.44 4.59 18.14
CA GLU A 60 4.58 4.74 19.33
C GLU A 60 3.24 5.37 18.97
N LYS A 61 3.24 6.50 18.23
CA LYS A 61 2.01 7.20 17.84
C LYS A 61 1.11 6.37 16.92
N ILE A 62 1.69 5.71 15.92
CA ILE A 62 0.88 4.90 15.01
C ILE A 62 0.34 3.65 15.72
N SER A 63 1.06 3.11 16.71
CA SER A 63 0.57 2.03 17.57
C SER A 63 -0.61 2.47 18.44
N GLU A 64 -0.55 3.67 19.01
CA GLU A 64 -1.69 4.24 19.76
C GLU A 64 -2.91 4.44 18.88
N MET A 65 -2.70 4.93 17.64
CA MET A 65 -3.76 5.11 16.65
C MET A 65 -4.36 3.76 16.22
N GLY A 66 -3.52 2.76 15.97
CA GLY A 66 -3.94 1.41 15.59
C GLY A 66 -4.82 0.78 16.69
N LYS A 67 -4.40 0.85 17.96
CA LYS A 67 -5.19 0.37 19.10
C LYS A 67 -6.53 1.09 19.21
N TYR A 68 -6.52 2.41 19.11
CA TYR A 68 -7.76 3.19 19.17
C TYR A 68 -8.74 2.78 18.07
N LEU A 69 -8.27 2.62 16.83
CA LEU A 69 -9.13 2.24 15.71
C LEU A 69 -9.61 0.78 15.80
N GLU A 70 -8.77 -0.12 16.34
CA GLU A 70 -9.16 -1.50 16.61
C GLU A 70 -10.27 -1.56 17.68
N ASP A 71 -10.15 -0.78 18.77
CA ASP A 71 -11.17 -0.65 19.83
C ASP A 71 -12.49 -0.09 19.27
N GLU A 72 -12.41 0.77 18.26
CA GLU A 72 -13.58 1.30 17.54
C GLU A 72 -14.16 0.30 16.51
N GLY A 73 -13.56 -0.88 16.35
CA GLY A 73 -13.98 -1.89 15.36
C GLY A 73 -13.64 -1.54 13.92
N MET A 74 -12.64 -0.68 13.70
CA MET A 74 -12.19 -0.23 12.39
C MET A 74 -10.66 -0.37 12.27
N PRO A 75 -10.14 -1.56 11.92
CA PRO A 75 -8.70 -1.79 11.86
C PRO A 75 -7.95 -0.82 10.97
N LEU A 76 -6.75 -0.40 11.41
CA LEU A 76 -5.81 0.41 10.64
C LEU A 76 -4.99 -0.48 9.72
N ALA A 77 -5.07 -0.29 8.41
CA ALA A 77 -4.24 -0.92 7.41
C ALA A 77 -3.21 0.09 6.89
N TYR A 78 -1.96 0.00 7.39
CA TYR A 78 -0.91 0.92 6.98
C TYR A 78 -0.46 0.64 5.55
N HIS A 79 -0.49 1.67 4.71
CA HIS A 79 -0.07 1.61 3.32
C HIS A 79 1.31 2.26 3.17
N HIS A 80 2.34 1.45 2.90
CA HIS A 80 3.64 1.95 2.45
C HIS A 80 3.50 2.55 1.05
N HIS A 81 4.19 3.65 0.78
CA HIS A 81 3.98 4.36 -0.48
C HIS A 81 5.24 5.09 -0.94
N MET A 82 5.48 5.08 -2.25
CA MET A 82 6.57 5.84 -2.86
C MET A 82 6.53 7.31 -2.47
N GLY A 83 7.70 7.88 -2.17
CA GLY A 83 7.85 9.28 -1.81
C GLY A 83 7.46 9.64 -0.38
N THR A 84 7.23 8.66 0.48
CA THR A 84 6.87 8.85 1.91
C THR A 84 7.99 8.35 2.84
N ILE A 85 7.79 8.50 4.15
CA ILE A 85 8.73 8.01 5.18
C ILE A 85 8.75 6.48 5.31
N ILE A 86 7.68 5.79 4.90
CA ILE A 86 7.60 4.32 4.84
C ILE A 86 7.41 3.94 3.38
N GLU A 87 8.50 3.71 2.69
CA GLU A 87 8.54 3.45 1.25
C GLU A 87 9.11 2.07 0.92
N THR A 88 10.27 1.75 1.47
CA THR A 88 11.04 0.57 1.11
C THR A 88 10.58 -0.68 1.86
N GLU A 89 11.03 -1.85 1.38
CA GLU A 89 10.88 -3.11 2.11
C GLU A 89 11.42 -2.99 3.55
N GLU A 90 12.62 -2.40 3.71
CA GLU A 90 13.23 -2.23 5.01
C GLU A 90 12.43 -1.29 5.92
N ASP A 91 11.90 -0.17 5.39
CA ASP A 91 11.02 0.73 6.15
C ASP A 91 9.74 0.00 6.60
N THR A 92 9.17 -0.83 5.71
CA THR A 92 7.96 -1.62 5.99
C THR A 92 8.23 -2.66 7.08
N ILE A 93 9.33 -3.39 6.98
CA ILE A 93 9.75 -4.36 8.01
C ILE A 93 9.94 -3.66 9.35
N ARG A 94 10.70 -2.56 9.38
CA ARG A 94 10.92 -1.78 10.62
C ARG A 94 9.61 -1.28 11.22
N LEU A 95 8.68 -0.81 10.41
CA LEU A 95 7.35 -0.42 10.89
C LEU A 95 6.65 -1.59 11.57
N LEU A 96 6.56 -2.74 10.89
CA LEU A 96 5.84 -3.91 11.39
C LEU A 96 6.47 -4.52 12.65
N GLU A 97 7.80 -4.54 12.73
CA GLU A 97 8.54 -5.04 13.90
C GLU A 97 8.46 -4.12 15.13
N ASN A 98 8.29 -2.81 14.92
CA ASN A 98 8.33 -1.81 16.00
C ASN A 98 6.97 -1.19 16.32
N THR A 99 5.89 -1.72 15.75
CA THR A 99 4.52 -1.28 16.06
C THR A 99 3.71 -2.40 16.68
N HIS A 100 2.67 -2.02 17.44
CA HIS A 100 1.70 -2.96 17.98
C HIS A 100 0.94 -3.70 16.86
N ASP A 101 0.48 -4.92 17.13
CA ASP A 101 -0.20 -5.78 16.17
C ASP A 101 -1.52 -5.21 15.62
N SER A 102 -2.08 -4.22 16.27
CA SER A 102 -3.23 -3.45 15.75
C SER A 102 -2.90 -2.57 14.54
N VAL A 103 -1.61 -2.31 14.27
CA VAL A 103 -1.17 -1.67 13.03
C VAL A 103 -1.06 -2.76 11.97
N LYS A 104 -2.10 -2.93 11.18
CA LYS A 104 -2.14 -3.90 10.09
C LYS A 104 -1.49 -3.33 8.83
N LEU A 105 -1.35 -4.16 7.81
CA LEU A 105 -0.67 -3.81 6.55
C LEU A 105 -1.67 -3.78 5.38
N THR A 106 -1.57 -2.74 4.57
CA THR A 106 -1.96 -2.76 3.17
C THR A 106 -0.69 -2.98 2.36
N LEU A 107 -0.55 -4.14 1.75
CA LEU A 107 0.56 -4.40 0.82
C LEU A 107 0.19 -3.90 -0.57
N ASP A 108 0.98 -2.99 -1.11
CA ASP A 108 0.88 -2.55 -2.51
C ASP A 108 2.06 -3.11 -3.31
N THR A 109 1.75 -4.00 -4.24
CA THR A 109 2.77 -4.71 -5.04
C THR A 109 3.54 -3.79 -5.97
N GLY A 110 2.90 -2.76 -6.51
CA GLY A 110 3.53 -1.79 -7.39
C GLY A 110 4.49 -0.86 -6.64
N HIS A 111 4.06 -0.30 -5.51
CA HIS A 111 4.95 0.53 -4.70
C HIS A 111 6.12 -0.28 -4.14
N MET A 112 5.89 -1.52 -3.70
CA MET A 112 6.96 -2.38 -3.22
C MET A 112 8.00 -2.65 -4.32
N LEU A 113 7.57 -3.03 -5.51
CA LEU A 113 8.49 -3.28 -6.63
C LEU A 113 9.19 -1.99 -7.09
N PHE A 114 8.49 -0.84 -7.10
CA PHE A 114 9.11 0.44 -7.48
C PHE A 114 10.23 0.80 -6.50
N ALA A 115 10.03 0.53 -5.22
CA ALA A 115 11.05 0.69 -4.17
C ALA A 115 12.11 -0.42 -4.18
N GLN A 116 12.11 -1.31 -5.19
CA GLN A 116 13.03 -2.44 -5.35
C GLN A 116 12.92 -3.49 -4.22
N GLY A 117 11.79 -3.56 -3.55
CA GLY A 117 11.49 -4.55 -2.52
C GLY A 117 10.77 -5.78 -3.06
N ASP A 118 10.66 -6.80 -2.20
CA ASP A 118 10.06 -8.09 -2.49
C ASP A 118 8.74 -8.29 -1.72
N SER A 119 7.62 -8.18 -2.45
CA SER A 119 6.28 -8.43 -1.89
C SER A 119 6.11 -9.84 -1.35
N LEU A 120 6.77 -10.84 -1.97
CA LEU A 120 6.68 -12.22 -1.53
C LEU A 120 7.35 -12.42 -0.17
N LYS A 121 8.49 -11.75 0.06
CA LYS A 121 9.16 -11.74 1.36
C LYS A 121 8.27 -11.14 2.44
N ILE A 122 7.67 -9.98 2.19
CA ILE A 122 6.76 -9.34 3.14
C ILE A 122 5.56 -10.26 3.47
N LEU A 123 4.97 -10.92 2.47
CA LEU A 123 3.86 -11.86 2.71
C LEU A 123 4.28 -13.07 3.54
N ASN A 124 5.46 -13.64 3.29
CA ASN A 124 5.94 -14.78 4.07
C ASN A 124 6.22 -14.41 5.54
N ASP A 125 6.83 -13.25 5.77
CA ASP A 125 7.32 -12.84 7.09
C ASP A 125 6.22 -12.18 7.95
N PHE A 126 5.20 -11.53 7.34
CA PHE A 126 4.21 -10.70 8.04
C PHE A 126 2.76 -10.92 7.59
N SER A 127 2.43 -12.12 7.11
CA SER A 127 1.07 -12.42 6.62
C SER A 127 -0.03 -12.16 7.65
N GLU A 128 0.23 -12.32 8.93
CA GLU A 128 -0.71 -12.09 10.03
C GLU A 128 -1.05 -10.60 10.23
N ARG A 129 -0.21 -9.72 9.67
CA ARG A 129 -0.45 -8.27 9.67
C ARG A 129 -1.24 -7.83 8.43
N LEU A 130 -1.29 -8.63 7.37
CA LEU A 130 -1.96 -8.29 6.12
C LEU A 130 -3.48 -8.37 6.26
N ILE A 131 -4.18 -7.26 5.97
CA ILE A 131 -5.65 -7.22 5.92
C ILE A 131 -6.21 -6.59 4.65
N HIS A 132 -5.36 -5.99 3.84
CA HIS A 132 -5.71 -5.35 2.58
C HIS A 132 -4.57 -5.46 1.57
N MET A 133 -4.87 -5.53 0.28
CA MET A 133 -3.85 -5.62 -0.75
C MET A 133 -4.24 -4.77 -1.96
N HIS A 134 -3.33 -3.90 -2.38
CA HIS A 134 -3.39 -3.22 -3.65
C HIS A 134 -2.60 -4.02 -4.70
N CYS A 135 -3.34 -4.49 -5.68
CA CYS A 135 -2.77 -5.19 -6.83
C CYS A 135 -2.45 -4.16 -7.92
N LYS A 136 -1.30 -3.54 -7.78
CA LYS A 136 -0.74 -2.55 -8.70
C LYS A 136 0.46 -3.16 -9.41
N ASP A 137 0.56 -3.01 -10.71
CA ASP A 137 1.66 -3.57 -11.49
C ASP A 137 2.59 -2.49 -12.04
N ILE A 138 3.74 -2.90 -12.54
CA ILE A 138 4.81 -2.01 -12.99
C ILE A 138 5.26 -2.38 -14.41
N ARG A 139 5.45 -1.39 -15.27
CA ARG A 139 6.16 -1.57 -16.54
C ARG A 139 7.66 -1.46 -16.32
N LYS A 140 8.35 -2.59 -16.39
CA LYS A 140 9.77 -2.73 -16.04
C LYS A 140 10.68 -1.71 -16.73
N SER A 141 10.51 -1.49 -18.02
CA SER A 141 11.34 -0.55 -18.76
C SER A 141 11.19 0.91 -18.31
N VAL A 142 9.98 1.29 -17.88
CA VAL A 142 9.73 2.64 -17.34
C VAL A 142 10.27 2.77 -15.92
N LEU A 143 10.16 1.72 -15.10
CA LEU A 143 10.80 1.65 -13.78
C LEU A 143 12.31 1.84 -13.89
N GLU A 144 12.98 1.05 -14.73
CA GLU A 144 14.43 1.13 -14.95
C GLU A 144 14.87 2.52 -15.39
N LYS A 145 14.12 3.14 -16.32
CA LYS A 145 14.36 4.53 -16.73
C LYS A 145 14.19 5.50 -15.57
N SER A 146 13.08 5.39 -14.83
CA SER A 146 12.76 6.30 -13.74
C SER A 146 13.81 6.31 -12.63
N LEU A 147 14.34 5.13 -12.29
CA LEU A 147 15.41 4.98 -11.30
C LEU A 147 16.75 5.51 -11.84
N LYS A 148 17.09 5.19 -13.09
CA LYS A 148 18.34 5.61 -13.72
C LYS A 148 18.45 7.14 -13.87
N GLU A 149 17.36 7.78 -14.22
CA GLU A 149 17.29 9.24 -14.47
C GLU A 149 16.91 10.01 -13.19
N ASP A 150 16.60 9.29 -12.11
CA ASP A 150 16.12 9.87 -10.85
C ASP A 150 14.96 10.85 -11.11
N LEU A 151 13.90 10.33 -11.76
CA LEU A 151 12.71 11.14 -12.07
C LEU A 151 12.00 11.56 -10.78
N SER A 152 11.10 12.54 -10.87
CA SER A 152 10.11 12.73 -9.81
C SER A 152 9.10 11.58 -9.83
N PHE A 153 8.45 11.30 -8.70
CA PHE A 153 7.39 10.30 -8.64
C PHE A 153 6.28 10.59 -9.67
N ARG A 154 5.88 11.87 -9.74
CA ARG A 154 4.89 12.32 -10.73
C ARG A 154 5.38 12.11 -12.18
N GLY A 155 6.65 12.38 -12.46
CA GLY A 155 7.23 12.13 -13.78
C GLY A 155 7.17 10.65 -14.14
N ALA A 156 7.53 9.76 -13.21
CA ALA A 156 7.51 8.33 -13.41
C ALA A 156 6.09 7.79 -13.72
N PHE A 157 5.07 8.17 -12.93
CA PHE A 157 3.72 7.68 -13.20
C PHE A 157 3.12 8.27 -14.49
N LEU A 158 3.40 9.53 -14.84
CA LEU A 158 2.95 10.13 -16.10
C LEU A 158 3.62 9.51 -17.33
N GLU A 159 4.84 8.97 -17.17
CA GLU A 159 5.48 8.13 -18.20
C GLU A 159 4.90 6.70 -18.25
N GLY A 160 4.08 6.32 -17.29
CA GLY A 160 3.38 5.04 -17.24
C GLY A 160 4.15 3.96 -16.51
N ALA A 161 4.92 4.31 -15.45
CA ALA A 161 5.60 3.33 -14.61
C ALA A 161 4.61 2.35 -13.98
N PHE A 162 3.50 2.86 -13.44
CA PHE A 162 2.45 2.03 -12.87
C PHE A 162 1.41 1.61 -13.90
N THR A 163 0.86 0.42 -13.68
CA THR A 163 -0.21 -0.15 -14.49
C THR A 163 -1.04 -1.14 -13.68
N VAL A 164 -2.00 -1.79 -14.32
CA VAL A 164 -2.84 -2.82 -13.70
C VAL A 164 -2.21 -4.21 -13.84
N PRO A 165 -2.54 -5.18 -12.97
CA PRO A 165 -2.13 -6.57 -13.11
C PRO A 165 -2.38 -7.13 -14.51
N GLY A 166 -1.36 -7.81 -15.05
CA GLY A 166 -1.40 -8.40 -16.38
C GLY A 166 -0.97 -7.49 -17.53
N ASP A 167 -0.74 -6.19 -17.26
CA ASP A 167 -0.13 -5.24 -18.21
C ASP A 167 1.27 -4.78 -17.77
N GLY A 168 1.79 -5.37 -16.70
CA GLY A 168 3.12 -5.10 -16.14
C GLY A 168 4.00 -6.33 -16.09
N CYS A 169 4.87 -6.40 -15.10
CA CYS A 169 5.87 -7.46 -14.97
C CYS A 169 5.74 -8.30 -13.68
N ILE A 170 4.76 -8.03 -12.82
CA ILE A 170 4.58 -8.75 -11.56
C ILE A 170 3.88 -10.08 -11.84
N ASP A 171 4.50 -11.18 -11.41
CA ASP A 171 3.85 -12.49 -11.36
C ASP A 171 3.06 -12.61 -10.04
N TYR A 172 1.74 -12.59 -10.16
CA TYR A 172 0.85 -12.67 -8.99
C TYR A 172 0.65 -14.09 -8.47
N LYS A 173 0.98 -15.12 -9.28
CA LYS A 173 0.71 -16.51 -8.87
C LYS A 173 1.43 -16.89 -7.57
N PRO A 174 2.75 -16.64 -7.39
CA PRO A 174 3.42 -16.95 -6.13
C PRO A 174 2.84 -16.19 -4.93
N LEU A 175 2.41 -14.94 -5.13
CA LEU A 175 1.79 -14.14 -4.08
C LEU A 175 0.47 -14.77 -3.64
N PHE A 176 -0.36 -15.19 -4.59
CA PHE A 176 -1.65 -15.84 -4.30
C PHE A 176 -1.48 -17.22 -3.68
N ASP A 177 -0.47 -17.98 -4.06
CA ASP A 177 -0.15 -19.25 -3.41
C ASP A 177 0.14 -19.05 -1.90
N VAL A 178 0.88 -17.99 -1.52
CA VAL A 178 1.10 -17.62 -0.12
C VAL A 178 -0.19 -17.14 0.54
N LEU A 179 -0.97 -16.28 -0.09
CA LEU A 179 -2.26 -15.82 0.46
C LEU A 179 -3.17 -17.00 0.78
N LYS A 180 -3.21 -18.01 -0.09
CA LYS A 180 -3.97 -19.24 0.12
C LYS A 180 -3.43 -20.05 1.30
N GLU A 181 -2.11 -20.28 1.35
CA GLU A 181 -1.47 -21.00 2.44
C GLU A 181 -1.75 -20.35 3.80
N LYS A 182 -1.74 -19.03 3.84
CA LYS A 182 -2.00 -18.23 5.05
C LYS A 182 -3.48 -17.98 5.33
N ASN A 183 -4.40 -18.55 4.52
CA ASN A 183 -5.84 -18.36 4.64
C ASN A 183 -6.26 -16.88 4.65
N TYR A 184 -5.63 -16.08 3.80
CA TYR A 184 -5.99 -14.67 3.69
C TYR A 184 -7.47 -14.52 3.28
N SER A 185 -8.17 -13.64 4.01
CA SER A 185 -9.54 -13.25 3.70
C SER A 185 -9.61 -11.73 3.78
N GLY A 186 -9.62 -11.06 2.63
CA GLY A 186 -9.61 -9.61 2.52
C GLY A 186 -9.78 -9.16 1.09
N TRP A 187 -9.66 -7.86 0.87
CA TRP A 187 -9.79 -7.27 -0.45
C TRP A 187 -8.49 -7.37 -1.25
N LEU A 188 -8.63 -7.70 -2.53
CA LEU A 188 -7.62 -7.55 -3.56
C LEU A 188 -8.08 -6.44 -4.51
N VAL A 189 -7.50 -5.27 -4.39
CA VAL A 189 -7.95 -4.08 -5.11
C VAL A 189 -7.08 -3.86 -6.33
N VAL A 190 -7.69 -3.89 -7.52
CA VAL A 190 -7.00 -3.45 -8.75
C VAL A 190 -6.80 -1.95 -8.65
N GLU A 191 -5.56 -1.54 -8.60
CA GLU A 191 -5.18 -0.14 -8.53
C GLU A 191 -4.10 0.19 -9.57
N ALA A 192 -4.15 1.38 -10.13
CA ALA A 192 -3.10 1.90 -10.98
C ALA A 192 -3.07 3.43 -10.92
N GLU A 193 -1.87 3.97 -10.73
CA GLU A 193 -1.61 5.40 -10.88
C GLU A 193 -1.19 5.67 -12.32
N GLN A 194 -2.15 6.07 -13.14
CA GLN A 194 -1.96 6.27 -14.57
C GLN A 194 -2.56 7.61 -15.02
N ASP A 195 -2.00 8.15 -16.10
CA ASP A 195 -2.60 9.29 -16.80
C ASP A 195 -3.88 8.83 -17.52
N PRO A 196 -5.08 9.29 -17.13
CA PRO A 196 -6.33 8.84 -17.74
C PRO A 196 -6.45 9.26 -19.22
N ALA A 197 -5.65 10.21 -19.68
CA ALA A 197 -5.59 10.58 -21.10
C ALA A 197 -4.86 9.53 -21.97
N LYS A 198 -3.99 8.71 -21.34
CA LYS A 198 -3.23 7.64 -22.00
C LYS A 198 -3.78 6.25 -21.69
N ALA A 199 -4.32 6.06 -20.51
CA ALA A 199 -4.83 4.79 -20.02
C ALA A 199 -6.29 4.97 -19.58
N ASN A 200 -7.25 4.53 -20.39
CA ASN A 200 -8.66 4.62 -20.03
C ASN A 200 -8.93 3.80 -18.76
N PRO A 201 -9.39 4.40 -17.65
CA PRO A 201 -9.51 3.71 -16.37
C PRO A 201 -10.42 2.49 -16.43
N PHE A 202 -11.51 2.55 -17.17
CA PHE A 202 -12.46 1.44 -17.28
C PHE A 202 -11.87 0.24 -18.04
N GLU A 203 -11.17 0.49 -19.15
CA GLU A 203 -10.54 -0.59 -19.91
C GLU A 203 -9.39 -1.23 -19.14
N TYR A 204 -8.57 -0.42 -18.45
CA TYR A 204 -7.49 -0.94 -17.61
C TYR A 204 -8.03 -1.71 -16.39
N ALA A 205 -9.09 -1.25 -15.74
CA ALA A 205 -9.74 -1.99 -14.67
C ALA A 205 -10.22 -3.37 -15.12
N LYS A 206 -10.78 -3.49 -16.34
CA LYS A 206 -11.15 -4.79 -16.92
C LYS A 206 -9.96 -5.72 -17.13
N ILE A 207 -8.82 -5.19 -17.62
CA ILE A 207 -7.59 -5.97 -17.80
C ILE A 207 -7.14 -6.55 -16.47
N GLY A 208 -6.99 -5.69 -15.44
CA GLY A 208 -6.55 -6.10 -14.12
C GLY A 208 -7.51 -7.10 -13.47
N TYR A 209 -8.80 -6.82 -13.51
CA TYR A 209 -9.83 -7.72 -12.96
C TYR A 209 -9.79 -9.11 -13.63
N LYS A 210 -9.72 -9.14 -14.97
CA LYS A 210 -9.65 -10.40 -15.71
C LYS A 210 -8.41 -11.21 -15.33
N TYR A 211 -7.24 -10.57 -15.34
CA TYR A 211 -5.97 -11.24 -15.01
C TYR A 211 -5.98 -11.80 -13.58
N LEU A 212 -6.39 -11.00 -12.60
CA LEU A 212 -6.47 -11.45 -11.21
C LEU A 212 -7.46 -12.60 -11.04
N THR A 213 -8.65 -12.51 -11.65
CA THR A 213 -9.68 -13.56 -11.57
C THR A 213 -9.17 -14.88 -12.17
N GLU A 214 -8.51 -14.83 -13.33
CA GLU A 214 -7.93 -16.02 -13.97
C GLU A 214 -6.82 -16.63 -13.11
N THR A 215 -5.95 -15.79 -12.52
CA THR A 215 -4.84 -16.24 -11.67
C THR A 215 -5.33 -16.84 -10.35
N LEU A 216 -6.35 -16.24 -9.71
CA LEU A 216 -6.99 -16.76 -8.48
C LEU A 216 -7.65 -18.10 -8.74
N ASN A 217 -8.40 -18.24 -9.84
CA ASN A 217 -9.02 -19.50 -10.24
C ASN A 217 -7.95 -20.61 -10.46
N ASN A 218 -6.85 -20.28 -11.11
CA ASN A 218 -5.75 -21.22 -11.33
C ASN A 218 -5.02 -21.60 -10.03
N SER A 219 -5.11 -20.77 -9.00
CA SER A 219 -4.60 -21.05 -7.65
C SER A 219 -5.64 -21.73 -6.74
N ASN A 220 -6.84 -22.00 -7.24
CA ASN A 220 -7.99 -22.54 -6.49
C ASN A 220 -8.30 -21.69 -5.24
N ILE A 221 -8.42 -20.39 -5.41
CA ILE A 221 -8.83 -19.42 -4.41
C ILE A 221 -10.24 -18.96 -4.75
N ASP A 222 -11.15 -19.08 -3.78
CA ASP A 222 -12.51 -18.63 -3.94
C ASP A 222 -12.61 -17.10 -3.95
N ILE A 223 -13.32 -16.56 -4.92
CA ILE A 223 -13.62 -15.14 -5.02
C ILE A 223 -15.06 -14.93 -4.55
N TYR A 224 -15.23 -14.22 -3.43
CA TYR A 224 -16.57 -13.82 -2.97
C TYR A 224 -16.93 -12.50 -3.66
N ASN A 225 -17.94 -12.56 -4.51
CA ASN A 225 -18.59 -11.35 -5.05
C ASN A 225 -19.73 -10.98 -4.09
N ASN A 226 -19.51 -9.98 -3.23
CA ASN A 226 -20.57 -9.40 -2.40
C ASN A 226 -21.38 -8.39 -3.19
#